data_ad8d184e5963b4a1a269e694f11d1786
#
_entry.id   ad8d184e5963b4a1a269e694f11d1786
#
_cell.length_a   1.000
_cell.length_b   1.000
_cell.length_c   1.000
_cell.angle_alpha   90.00
_cell.angle_beta   90.00
_cell.angle_gamma   90.00
#
_symmetry.space_group_name_H-M   'P 1'
#
loop_
_entity.id
_entity.type
_entity.pdbx_description
1 polymer ?
#
loop_
_entity_poly.entity_id
_entity_poly.type
_entity_poly.pdbx_seq_one_letter_code
_entity_poly.pdbx_strand_id
1 'polypeptide(L)'
;KKTILALFLVLNFFSYAQDQLNLNYYLPQGITYNPSVPTPKEVIGHEVGEWHVTHDKLMFYMQTLAEASDRITIENRGATFEGRPILLLTITTPKNHQNIEQIRQEHITLTESNSNVDISEMPIIVYQGFSIHGNEPSGANAGLAYAYYLAAAQGPEIEAMLDDMVILMDPSYNPDGLQRFAYWANTNKSINLVADNNEREYHEVWPGGRTNHYWFDMNRDWLPVQLPE
;
A
#
# COMPACT_ATOMS: atom_id res chain seq x y z
N LYS A 1 42.96 32.56 12.80
CA LYS A 1 43.02 31.18 12.25
C LYS A 1 42.30 30.15 13.14
N LYS A 2 42.45 30.22 14.48
CA LYS A 2 41.79 29.31 15.47
C LYS A 2 40.27 29.53 15.52
N THR A 3 39.80 30.78 15.40
CA THR A 3 38.39 31.15 15.44
C THR A 3 37.62 30.65 14.19
N ILE A 4 38.25 30.64 13.02
CA ILE A 4 37.66 30.15 11.77
C ILE A 4 37.47 28.61 11.82
N LEU A 5 38.43 27.89 12.43
CA LEU A 5 38.35 26.44 12.56
C LEU A 5 37.21 26.02 13.52
N ALA A 6 36.96 26.77 14.59
CA ALA A 6 35.83 26.53 15.49
C ALA A 6 34.48 26.79 14.83
N LEU A 7 34.38 27.80 13.95
CA LEU A 7 33.16 28.11 13.21
C LEU A 7 32.83 26.98 12.18
N PHE A 8 33.84 26.40 11.53
CA PHE A 8 33.64 25.25 10.62
C PHE A 8 33.21 23.98 11.36
N LEU A 9 33.70 23.74 12.58
CA LEU A 9 33.28 22.62 13.40
C LEU A 9 31.81 22.77 13.88
N VAL A 10 31.39 23.97 14.24
CA VAL A 10 30.00 24.23 14.65
C VAL A 10 29.00 24.11 13.46
N LEU A 11 29.40 24.54 12.26
CA LEU A 11 28.56 24.40 11.05
C LEU A 11 28.36 22.95 10.63
N ASN A 12 29.31 22.06 10.90
CA ASN A 12 29.12 20.64 10.61
C ASN A 12 28.17 19.90 11.56
N PHE A 13 27.90 20.44 12.78
CA PHE A 13 26.94 19.86 13.72
C PHE A 13 25.48 20.17 13.38
N PHE A 14 25.20 21.19 12.56
CA PHE A 14 23.84 21.56 12.15
C PHE A 14 23.36 20.87 10.87
N SER A 15 24.18 20.04 10.23
CA SER A 15 23.84 19.40 8.96
C SER A 15 23.08 18.07 9.10
N TYR A 16 22.80 17.60 10.30
CA TYR A 16 22.23 16.26 10.52
C TYR A 16 20.83 16.24 11.14
N ALA A 17 20.15 17.37 11.19
CA ALA A 17 18.73 17.39 11.59
C ALA A 17 17.83 17.33 10.35
N GLN A 18 17.92 16.28 9.60
CA GLN A 18 16.81 15.87 8.75
C GLN A 18 15.85 15.13 9.66
N ASP A 19 14.71 15.77 10.00
CA ASP A 19 13.64 15.08 10.71
C ASP A 19 13.32 13.81 9.94
N GLN A 20 13.55 12.65 10.55
CA GLN A 20 13.19 11.38 9.93
C GLN A 20 11.67 11.39 9.81
N LEU A 21 11.18 11.38 8.57
CA LEU A 21 9.76 11.19 8.30
C LEU A 21 9.34 9.85 8.91
N ASN A 22 8.28 9.87 9.68
CA ASN A 22 7.69 8.68 10.27
C ASN A 22 6.23 8.55 9.83
N LEU A 23 5.58 7.45 10.21
CA LEU A 23 4.21 7.17 9.81
C LEU A 23 3.24 8.31 10.11
N ASN A 24 3.41 9.03 11.23
CA ASN A 24 2.53 10.14 11.63
C ASN A 24 2.54 11.32 10.64
N TYR A 25 3.59 11.46 9.82
CA TYR A 25 3.64 12.46 8.76
C TYR A 25 2.59 12.20 7.68
N TYR A 26 2.31 10.93 7.40
CA TYR A 26 1.38 10.51 6.35
C TYR A 26 -0.06 10.35 6.84
N LEU A 27 -0.25 10.19 8.14
CA LEU A 27 -1.56 9.92 8.72
C LEU A 27 -2.31 11.21 9.08
N PRO A 28 -3.67 11.20 9.02
CA PRO A 28 -4.48 12.32 9.46
C PRO A 28 -4.22 12.68 10.92
N GLN A 29 -4.11 13.97 11.19
CA GLN A 29 -3.87 14.50 12.53
C GLN A 29 -5.16 14.48 13.37
N GLY A 30 -5.00 14.31 14.69
CA GLY A 30 -6.13 14.35 15.63
C GLY A 30 -6.97 13.07 15.69
N ILE A 31 -6.55 12.02 15.01
CA ILE A 31 -7.19 10.69 15.05
C ILE A 31 -6.47 9.81 16.07
N THR A 32 -7.23 9.04 16.83
CA THR A 32 -6.70 7.98 17.71
C THR A 32 -6.59 6.68 16.92
N TYR A 33 -5.49 5.97 17.10
CA TYR A 33 -5.24 4.67 16.48
C TYR A 33 -5.27 3.56 17.52
N ASN A 34 -5.85 2.41 17.18
CA ASN A 34 -5.90 1.25 18.05
C ASN A 34 -4.47 0.69 18.26
N PRO A 35 -3.94 0.70 19.49
CA PRO A 35 -2.57 0.26 19.76
C PRO A 35 -2.35 -1.25 19.61
N SER A 36 -3.42 -2.04 19.48
CA SER A 36 -3.34 -3.48 19.21
C SER A 36 -3.11 -3.80 17.73
N VAL A 37 -3.27 -2.82 16.84
CA VAL A 37 -2.99 -2.98 15.41
C VAL A 37 -1.56 -2.52 15.14
N PRO A 38 -0.65 -3.40 14.71
CA PRO A 38 0.75 -3.06 14.56
C PRO A 38 0.98 -2.11 13.37
N THR A 39 1.87 -1.15 13.58
CA THR A 39 2.33 -0.23 12.52
C THR A 39 3.16 -0.97 11.46
N PRO A 40 3.29 -0.42 10.24
CA PRO A 40 4.20 -0.98 9.25
C PRO A 40 5.61 -1.20 9.79
N LYS A 41 6.18 -0.21 10.48
CA LYS A 41 7.54 -0.30 11.04
C LYS A 41 7.73 -1.47 12.00
N GLU A 42 6.75 -1.73 12.85
CA GLU A 42 6.83 -2.86 13.82
C GLU A 42 6.87 -4.21 13.13
N VAL A 43 6.28 -4.33 11.95
CA VAL A 43 6.19 -5.59 11.21
C VAL A 43 7.30 -5.74 10.16
N ILE A 44 7.53 -4.71 9.33
CA ILE A 44 8.49 -4.79 8.21
C ILE A 44 9.89 -4.25 8.55
N GLY A 45 10.05 -3.63 9.74
CA GLY A 45 11.35 -3.24 10.30
C GLY A 45 11.90 -1.89 9.83
N HIS A 46 11.12 -1.08 9.09
CA HIS A 46 11.51 0.26 8.65
C HIS A 46 10.29 1.17 8.49
N GLU A 47 10.50 2.48 8.47
CA GLU A 47 9.43 3.44 8.21
C GLU A 47 8.92 3.34 6.77
N VAL A 48 7.64 3.73 6.57
CA VAL A 48 7.07 3.85 5.23
C VAL A 48 7.85 4.89 4.44
N GLY A 49 8.34 4.51 3.26
CA GLY A 49 9.14 5.37 2.39
C GLY A 49 10.65 5.42 2.73
N GLU A 50 11.10 4.80 3.82
CA GLU A 50 12.53 4.70 4.13
C GLU A 50 13.25 3.72 3.18
N TRP A 51 12.60 2.62 2.89
CA TRP A 51 13.02 1.61 1.90
C TRP A 51 11.89 1.35 0.93
N HIS A 52 12.19 0.87 -0.27
CA HIS A 52 11.17 0.35 -1.17
C HIS A 52 10.62 -0.96 -0.60
N VAL A 53 9.31 -1.01 -0.34
CA VAL A 53 8.71 -2.23 0.18
C VAL A 53 8.80 -3.34 -0.84
N THR A 54 9.32 -4.50 -0.44
CA THR A 54 9.33 -5.72 -1.26
C THR A 54 7.98 -6.43 -1.18
N HIS A 55 7.64 -7.21 -2.20
CA HIS A 55 6.35 -7.90 -2.23
C HIS A 55 6.15 -8.84 -1.03
N ASP A 56 7.17 -9.57 -0.61
CA ASP A 56 7.11 -10.44 0.55
C ASP A 56 6.77 -9.69 1.85
N LYS A 57 7.42 -8.55 2.09
CA LYS A 57 7.12 -7.68 3.24
C LYS A 57 5.71 -7.08 3.17
N LEU A 58 5.30 -6.65 1.97
CA LEU A 58 3.95 -6.13 1.75
C LEU A 58 2.89 -7.19 2.09
N MET A 59 3.05 -8.41 1.56
CA MET A 59 2.14 -9.53 1.84
C MET A 59 2.11 -9.90 3.32
N PHE A 60 3.27 -9.99 3.95
CA PHE A 60 3.37 -10.29 5.37
C PHE A 60 2.65 -9.24 6.23
N TYR A 61 2.81 -7.96 5.87
CA TYR A 61 2.12 -6.88 6.57
C TYR A 61 0.59 -6.95 6.39
N MET A 62 0.09 -7.15 5.16
CA MET A 62 -1.35 -7.26 4.92
C MET A 62 -1.99 -8.43 5.66
N GLN A 63 -1.31 -9.58 5.73
CA GLN A 63 -1.75 -10.73 6.54
C GLN A 63 -1.78 -10.40 8.03
N THR A 64 -0.74 -9.74 8.55
CA THR A 64 -0.68 -9.30 9.94
C THR A 64 -1.81 -8.32 10.29
N LEU A 65 -2.16 -7.40 9.39
CA LEU A 65 -3.30 -6.49 9.59
C LEU A 65 -4.63 -7.25 9.62
N ALA A 66 -4.83 -8.21 8.74
CA ALA A 66 -6.06 -9.01 8.71
C ALA A 66 -6.23 -9.87 9.98
N GLU A 67 -5.12 -10.31 10.59
CA GLU A 67 -5.13 -11.01 11.88
C GLU A 67 -5.39 -10.06 13.07
N ALA A 68 -4.96 -8.79 12.97
CA ALA A 68 -5.02 -7.82 14.05
C ALA A 68 -6.30 -6.97 14.06
N SER A 69 -7.09 -6.94 12.98
CA SER A 69 -8.26 -6.09 12.83
C SER A 69 -9.44 -6.85 12.25
N ASP A 70 -10.58 -6.79 12.93
CA ASP A 70 -11.86 -7.36 12.49
C ASP A 70 -12.51 -6.60 11.33
N ARG A 71 -11.91 -5.49 10.90
CA ARG A 71 -12.32 -4.71 9.74
C ARG A 71 -11.77 -5.27 8.42
N ILE A 72 -10.84 -6.20 8.45
CA ILE A 72 -10.13 -6.69 7.25
C ILE A 72 -10.29 -8.20 7.12
N THR A 73 -10.74 -8.63 5.95
CA THR A 73 -10.55 -10.01 5.49
C THR A 73 -9.65 -10.02 4.27
N ILE A 74 -8.93 -11.14 4.07
CA ILE A 74 -7.96 -11.27 2.99
C ILE A 74 -8.22 -12.54 2.19
N GLU A 75 -8.18 -12.43 0.88
CA GLU A 75 -8.35 -13.52 -0.06
C GLU A 75 -7.15 -13.60 -1.01
N ASN A 76 -6.66 -14.80 -1.26
CA ASN A 76 -5.70 -15.04 -2.33
C ASN A 76 -6.45 -15.34 -3.62
N ARG A 77 -6.37 -14.44 -4.59
CA ARG A 77 -7.08 -14.49 -5.89
C ARG A 77 -6.35 -15.34 -6.92
N GLY A 78 -5.16 -15.81 -6.62
CA GLY A 78 -4.34 -16.57 -7.54
C GLY A 78 -2.87 -16.24 -7.42
N ALA A 79 -2.14 -16.45 -8.49
CA ALA A 79 -0.70 -16.21 -8.51
C ALA A 79 -0.27 -15.57 -9.83
N THR A 80 0.76 -14.73 -9.76
CA THR A 80 1.45 -14.19 -10.92
C THR A 80 2.20 -15.27 -11.70
N PHE A 81 2.77 -14.91 -12.83
CA PHE A 81 3.64 -15.82 -13.60
C PHE A 81 4.87 -16.32 -12.84
N GLU A 82 5.35 -15.56 -11.84
CA GLU A 82 6.46 -15.97 -10.96
C GLU A 82 5.97 -16.69 -9.69
N GLY A 83 4.66 -17.01 -9.59
CA GLY A 83 4.07 -17.74 -8.46
C GLY A 83 3.86 -16.88 -7.21
N ARG A 84 3.89 -15.56 -7.30
CA ARG A 84 3.58 -14.68 -6.16
C ARG A 84 2.09 -14.57 -5.97
N PRO A 85 1.59 -14.60 -4.72
CA PRO A 85 0.16 -14.47 -4.45
C PRO A 85 -0.35 -13.09 -4.87
N ILE A 86 -1.56 -13.07 -5.41
CA ILE A 86 -2.33 -11.87 -5.71
C ILE A 86 -3.39 -11.75 -4.62
N LEU A 87 -3.25 -10.77 -3.75
CA LEU A 87 -4.13 -10.62 -2.60
C LEU A 87 -5.20 -9.55 -2.85
N LEU A 88 -6.39 -9.84 -2.35
CA LEU A 88 -7.48 -8.87 -2.24
C LEU A 88 -7.89 -8.74 -0.77
N LEU A 89 -7.84 -7.53 -0.25
CA LEU A 89 -8.37 -7.19 1.05
C LEU A 89 -9.80 -6.66 0.88
N THR A 90 -10.72 -7.17 1.69
CA THR A 90 -12.04 -6.54 1.87
C THR A 90 -12.02 -5.81 3.20
N ILE A 91 -12.23 -4.50 3.16
CA ILE A 91 -12.11 -3.61 4.32
C ILE A 91 -13.44 -2.90 4.52
N THR A 92 -14.07 -3.14 5.67
CA THR A 92 -15.36 -2.57 6.05
C THR A 92 -15.60 -2.80 7.54
N THR A 93 -16.79 -2.45 8.08
CA THR A 93 -17.14 -2.78 9.47
C THR A 93 -17.38 -4.28 9.66
N PRO A 94 -17.21 -4.81 10.90
CA PRO A 94 -17.62 -6.18 11.23
C PRO A 94 -19.08 -6.50 10.91
N LYS A 95 -19.97 -5.51 11.03
CA LYS A 95 -21.38 -5.64 10.64
C LYS A 95 -21.54 -5.93 9.14
N ASN A 96 -20.83 -5.17 8.29
CA ASN A 96 -20.86 -5.40 6.85
C ASN A 96 -20.20 -6.73 6.47
N HIS A 97 -19.12 -7.14 7.15
CA HIS A 97 -18.52 -8.45 6.94
C HIS A 97 -19.51 -9.59 7.21
N GLN A 98 -20.33 -9.49 8.24
CA GLN A 98 -21.38 -10.49 8.51
C GLN A 98 -22.46 -10.55 7.41
N ASN A 99 -22.67 -9.47 6.68
CA ASN A 99 -23.66 -9.35 5.62
C ASN A 99 -23.05 -9.26 4.21
N ILE A 100 -21.77 -9.55 4.06
CA ILE A 100 -21.00 -9.26 2.83
C ILE A 100 -21.62 -9.94 1.59
N GLU A 101 -22.13 -11.17 1.74
CA GLU A 101 -22.74 -11.88 0.62
C GLU A 101 -24.08 -11.25 0.22
N GLN A 102 -24.88 -10.76 1.17
CA GLN A 102 -26.10 -10.01 0.86
C GLN A 102 -25.77 -8.72 0.11
N ILE A 103 -24.81 -7.94 0.62
CA ILE A 103 -24.32 -6.70 -0.03
C ILE A 103 -23.89 -7.01 -1.47
N ARG A 104 -23.13 -8.08 -1.67
CA ARG A 104 -22.67 -8.51 -2.99
C ARG A 104 -23.84 -8.84 -3.93
N GLN A 105 -24.84 -9.56 -3.46
CA GLN A 105 -26.03 -9.92 -4.27
C GLN A 105 -26.86 -8.70 -4.64
N GLU A 106 -27.05 -7.78 -3.72
CA GLU A 106 -27.77 -6.52 -3.97
C GLU A 106 -27.07 -5.70 -5.08
N HIS A 107 -25.72 -5.60 -5.02
CA HIS A 107 -24.95 -4.93 -6.07
C HIS A 107 -25.01 -5.64 -7.42
N ILE A 108 -25.01 -6.98 -7.44
CA ILE A 108 -25.21 -7.74 -8.68
C ILE A 108 -26.59 -7.47 -9.26
N THR A 109 -27.63 -7.46 -8.42
CA THR A 109 -29.00 -7.19 -8.87
C THR A 109 -29.16 -5.77 -9.45
N LEU A 110 -28.34 -4.79 -9.02
CA LEU A 110 -28.35 -3.45 -9.66
C LEU A 110 -27.98 -3.49 -11.15
N THR A 111 -27.27 -4.51 -11.61
CA THR A 111 -26.89 -4.65 -13.01
C THR A 111 -28.00 -5.20 -13.90
N GLU A 112 -29.09 -5.66 -13.31
CA GLU A 112 -30.24 -6.19 -14.04
C GLU A 112 -31.10 -5.08 -14.61
N SER A 113 -31.63 -5.23 -15.83
CA SER A 113 -32.34 -4.17 -16.56
C SER A 113 -33.64 -3.68 -15.93
N ASN A 114 -34.21 -4.43 -14.98
CA ASN A 114 -35.44 -4.11 -14.27
C ASN A 114 -35.25 -4.11 -12.75
N SER A 115 -34.07 -3.78 -12.27
CA SER A 115 -33.78 -3.74 -10.85
C SER A 115 -34.63 -2.69 -10.14
N ASN A 116 -35.19 -3.09 -8.98
CA ASN A 116 -35.92 -2.22 -8.05
C ASN A 116 -35.26 -2.23 -6.67
N VAL A 117 -33.95 -2.52 -6.60
CA VAL A 117 -33.21 -2.52 -5.34
C VAL A 117 -33.20 -1.10 -4.74
N ASP A 118 -33.56 -0.98 -3.47
CA ASP A 118 -33.41 0.28 -2.73
C ASP A 118 -31.94 0.50 -2.40
N ILE A 119 -31.37 1.58 -2.89
CA ILE A 119 -29.96 1.94 -2.72
C ILE A 119 -29.71 2.91 -1.56
N SER A 120 -30.77 3.35 -0.84
CA SER A 120 -30.66 4.40 0.18
C SER A 120 -29.76 4.04 1.35
N GLU A 121 -29.73 2.76 1.72
CA GLU A 121 -28.94 2.22 2.83
C GLU A 121 -27.86 1.22 2.37
N MET A 122 -27.63 1.13 1.06
CA MET A 122 -26.69 0.17 0.50
C MET A 122 -25.25 0.72 0.59
N PRO A 123 -24.31 0.01 1.24
CA PRO A 123 -22.92 0.42 1.23
C PRO A 123 -22.36 0.47 -0.18
N ILE A 124 -21.61 1.52 -0.51
CA ILE A 124 -20.93 1.61 -1.80
C ILE A 124 -19.73 0.63 -1.85
N ILE A 125 -19.44 0.10 -3.02
CA ILE A 125 -18.23 -0.72 -3.24
C ILE A 125 -17.18 0.15 -3.92
N VAL A 126 -16.02 0.28 -3.28
CA VAL A 126 -14.87 1.04 -3.79
C VAL A 126 -13.74 0.08 -4.07
N TYR A 127 -13.32 -0.05 -5.33
CA TYR A 127 -12.16 -0.85 -5.70
C TYR A 127 -10.92 0.04 -5.82
N GLN A 128 -9.86 -0.33 -5.11
CA GLN A 128 -8.60 0.42 -5.05
C GLN A 128 -7.42 -0.51 -5.27
N GLY A 129 -6.67 -0.26 -6.34
CA GLY A 129 -5.47 -1.02 -6.63
C GLY A 129 -4.23 -0.15 -6.61
N PHE A 130 -3.13 -0.72 -6.15
CA PHE A 130 -1.84 -0.07 -6.00
C PHE A 130 -0.79 -0.72 -6.89
N SER A 131 0.24 0.05 -7.24
CA SER A 131 1.48 -0.48 -7.85
C SER A 131 1.29 -1.30 -9.13
N ILE A 132 0.47 -0.80 -10.08
CA ILE A 132 0.32 -1.44 -11.40
C ILE A 132 1.64 -1.43 -12.19
N HIS A 133 2.45 -0.40 -11.98
CA HIS A 133 3.84 -0.39 -12.39
C HIS A 133 4.73 -0.57 -11.16
N GLY A 134 5.43 -1.68 -11.07
CA GLY A 134 6.20 -2.03 -9.87
C GLY A 134 7.35 -1.07 -9.55
N ASN A 135 7.85 -0.34 -10.55
CA ASN A 135 8.88 0.70 -10.36
C ASN A 135 8.34 2.11 -10.04
N GLU A 136 7.07 2.21 -9.71
CA GLU A 136 6.46 3.40 -9.14
C GLU A 136 6.25 3.17 -7.63
N PRO A 137 7.29 3.34 -6.80
CA PRO A 137 7.34 2.78 -5.45
C PRO A 137 6.37 3.44 -4.46
N SER A 138 5.87 4.63 -4.79
CA SER A 138 4.91 5.36 -3.95
C SER A 138 3.61 4.57 -3.74
N GLY A 139 3.14 3.83 -4.76
CA GLY A 139 1.89 3.09 -4.68
C GLY A 139 1.87 2.05 -3.57
N ALA A 140 2.78 1.09 -3.59
CA ALA A 140 2.83 0.02 -2.59
C ALA A 140 3.16 0.56 -1.18
N ASN A 141 4.03 1.57 -1.06
CA ASN A 141 4.31 2.22 0.22
C ASN A 141 3.10 3.01 0.76
N ALA A 142 2.35 3.70 -0.10
CA ALA A 142 1.10 4.35 0.30
C ALA A 142 0.06 3.31 0.75
N GLY A 143 0.00 2.16 0.07
CA GLY A 143 -0.86 1.04 0.45
C GLY A 143 -0.62 0.54 1.88
N LEU A 144 0.63 0.50 2.35
CA LEU A 144 0.95 0.16 3.76
C LEU A 144 0.30 1.13 4.74
N ALA A 145 0.51 2.44 4.53
CA ALA A 145 -0.01 3.49 5.41
C ALA A 145 -1.54 3.56 5.36
N TYR A 146 -2.12 3.40 4.18
CA TYR A 146 -3.56 3.43 3.97
C TYR A 146 -4.26 2.23 4.62
N ALA A 147 -3.74 1.03 4.43
CA ALA A 147 -4.28 -0.17 5.08
C ALA A 147 -4.21 -0.06 6.62
N TYR A 148 -3.09 0.44 7.15
CA TYR A 148 -2.97 0.73 8.59
C TYR A 148 -4.02 1.73 9.06
N TYR A 149 -4.21 2.83 8.34
CA TYR A 149 -5.22 3.82 8.67
C TYR A 149 -6.61 3.19 8.77
N LEU A 150 -7.03 2.43 7.77
CA LEU A 150 -8.34 1.78 7.76
C LEU A 150 -8.51 0.73 8.85
N ALA A 151 -7.44 0.00 9.17
CA ALA A 151 -7.45 -1.02 10.21
C ALA A 151 -7.48 -0.45 11.62
N ALA A 152 -6.73 0.64 11.88
CA ALA A 152 -6.39 1.09 13.21
C ALA A 152 -7.09 2.39 13.64
N ALA A 153 -7.52 3.26 12.71
CA ALA A 153 -8.14 4.54 13.05
C ALA A 153 -9.46 4.33 13.80
N GLN A 154 -9.68 5.15 14.84
CA GLN A 154 -10.84 5.08 15.72
C GLN A 154 -11.62 6.40 15.71
N GLY A 155 -12.90 6.31 15.96
CA GLY A 155 -13.78 7.46 16.11
C GLY A 155 -14.99 7.41 15.17
N PRO A 156 -16.01 8.24 15.44
CA PRO A 156 -17.31 8.14 14.75
C PRO A 156 -17.24 8.38 13.24
N GLU A 157 -16.29 9.20 12.78
CA GLU A 157 -16.15 9.50 11.35
C GLU A 157 -15.65 8.30 10.56
N ILE A 158 -14.61 7.59 11.05
CA ILE A 158 -14.10 6.41 10.39
C ILE A 158 -15.07 5.24 10.47
N GLU A 159 -15.79 5.08 11.60
CA GLU A 159 -16.80 4.05 11.74
C GLU A 159 -17.97 4.27 10.76
N ALA A 160 -18.47 5.50 10.66
CA ALA A 160 -19.52 5.83 9.71
C ALA A 160 -19.06 5.61 8.26
N MET A 161 -17.86 6.07 7.91
CA MET A 161 -17.29 5.86 6.59
C MET A 161 -17.22 4.36 6.23
N LEU A 162 -16.76 3.52 7.14
CA LEU A 162 -16.64 2.08 6.90
C LEU A 162 -17.99 1.36 6.94
N ASP A 163 -19.01 1.90 7.63
CA ASP A 163 -20.37 1.34 7.59
C ASP A 163 -21.05 1.62 6.24
N ASP A 164 -20.75 2.79 5.65
CA ASP A 164 -21.30 3.22 4.36
C ASP A 164 -20.54 2.64 3.15
N MET A 165 -19.45 1.92 3.34
CA MET A 165 -18.67 1.38 2.21
C MET A 165 -18.01 0.02 2.47
N VAL A 166 -17.78 -0.69 1.38
CA VAL A 166 -16.91 -1.87 1.29
C VAL A 166 -15.75 -1.51 0.38
N ILE A 167 -14.53 -1.48 0.93
CA ILE A 167 -13.31 -1.20 0.16
C ILE A 167 -12.70 -2.55 -0.24
N LEU A 168 -12.54 -2.76 -1.54
CA LEU A 168 -11.80 -3.87 -2.11
C LEU A 168 -10.41 -3.33 -2.49
N MET A 169 -9.40 -3.74 -1.74
CA MET A 169 -8.04 -3.23 -1.89
C MET A 169 -7.09 -4.31 -2.43
N ASP A 170 -6.52 -4.06 -3.61
CA ASP A 170 -5.37 -4.81 -4.12
C ASP A 170 -4.08 -4.06 -3.76
N PRO A 171 -3.24 -4.59 -2.88
CA PRO A 171 -2.04 -3.89 -2.41
C PRO A 171 -0.92 -3.83 -3.46
N SER A 172 -0.96 -4.67 -4.48
CA SER A 172 -0.02 -4.63 -5.60
C SER A 172 -0.56 -5.39 -6.81
N TYR A 173 -1.01 -4.68 -7.83
CA TYR A 173 -1.37 -5.28 -9.12
C TYR A 173 -0.20 -5.97 -9.81
N ASN A 174 1.04 -5.55 -9.55
CA ASN A 174 2.22 -6.07 -10.21
C ASN A 174 3.26 -6.58 -9.20
N PRO A 175 2.98 -7.73 -8.54
CA PRO A 175 3.89 -8.32 -7.57
C PRO A 175 5.29 -8.61 -8.13
N ASP A 176 5.38 -9.09 -9.38
CA ASP A 176 6.64 -9.45 -10.02
C ASP A 176 7.50 -8.22 -10.33
N GLY A 177 6.87 -7.18 -10.90
CA GLY A 177 7.54 -5.91 -11.15
C GLY A 177 7.95 -5.18 -9.88
N LEU A 178 7.08 -5.15 -8.86
CA LEU A 178 7.38 -4.56 -7.56
C LEU A 178 8.59 -5.24 -6.91
N GLN A 179 8.60 -6.57 -6.87
CA GLN A 179 9.72 -7.31 -6.26
C GLN A 179 11.03 -7.05 -6.99
N ARG A 180 11.01 -7.05 -8.31
CA ARG A 180 12.18 -6.83 -9.15
C ARG A 180 12.77 -5.43 -8.94
N PHE A 181 11.92 -4.41 -8.94
CA PHE A 181 12.33 -3.03 -8.68
C PHE A 181 12.83 -2.84 -7.26
N ALA A 182 12.06 -3.25 -6.25
CA ALA A 182 12.42 -3.04 -4.85
C ALA A 182 13.74 -3.73 -4.49
N TYR A 183 13.97 -4.93 -5.00
CA TYR A 183 15.24 -5.63 -4.82
C TYR A 183 16.39 -4.84 -5.42
N TRP A 184 16.26 -4.38 -6.67
CA TRP A 184 17.28 -3.58 -7.33
C TRP A 184 17.57 -2.28 -6.58
N ALA A 185 16.53 -1.47 -6.34
CA ALA A 185 16.67 -0.16 -5.73
C ALA A 185 17.28 -0.27 -4.31
N ASN A 186 16.77 -1.18 -3.48
CA ASN A 186 17.27 -1.39 -2.12
C ASN A 186 18.73 -1.89 -2.09
N THR A 187 19.13 -2.74 -3.05
CA THR A 187 20.50 -3.26 -3.13
C THR A 187 21.50 -2.18 -3.53
N ASN A 188 21.07 -1.18 -4.29
CA ASN A 188 21.92 -0.09 -4.78
C ASN A 188 21.71 1.22 -4.02
N LYS A 189 20.78 1.28 -3.07
CA LYS A 189 20.48 2.46 -2.26
C LYS A 189 21.68 2.83 -1.38
N SER A 190 22.04 4.10 -1.40
CA SER A 190 23.04 4.67 -0.49
C SER A 190 22.49 4.76 0.93
N ILE A 191 23.37 4.68 1.95
CA ILE A 191 23.01 4.86 3.37
C ILE A 191 22.46 6.26 3.60
N ASN A 192 23.07 7.27 2.98
CA ASN A 192 22.59 8.66 3.03
C ASN A 192 21.72 8.94 1.79
N LEU A 193 20.73 9.81 1.93
CA LEU A 193 19.95 10.27 0.79
C LEU A 193 20.86 11.01 -0.18
N VAL A 194 20.83 10.61 -1.45
CA VAL A 194 21.60 11.18 -2.54
C VAL A 194 20.66 11.73 -3.58
N ALA A 195 20.81 13.02 -3.90
CA ALA A 195 20.00 13.69 -4.92
C ALA A 195 20.68 13.73 -6.30
N ASP A 196 21.85 13.09 -6.46
CA ASP A 196 22.57 13.03 -7.73
C ASP A 196 21.88 12.04 -8.67
N ASN A 197 21.41 12.53 -9.81
CA ASN A 197 20.76 11.71 -10.84
C ASN A 197 21.67 10.61 -11.42
N ASN A 198 22.99 10.66 -11.20
CA ASN A 198 23.93 9.62 -11.62
C ASN A 198 24.08 8.51 -10.57
N GLU A 199 23.45 8.64 -9.41
CA GLU A 199 23.48 7.59 -8.40
C GLU A 199 22.84 6.31 -8.94
N ARG A 200 23.45 5.17 -8.63
CA ARG A 200 23.08 3.89 -9.22
C ARG A 200 21.64 3.46 -8.94
N GLU A 201 21.10 3.82 -7.80
CA GLU A 201 19.72 3.46 -7.42
C GLU A 201 18.66 4.04 -8.36
N TYR A 202 18.99 5.11 -9.13
CA TYR A 202 18.07 5.73 -10.10
C TYR A 202 18.19 5.14 -11.51
N HIS A 203 19.10 4.19 -11.74
CA HIS A 203 19.36 3.59 -13.05
C HIS A 203 18.99 2.11 -13.03
N GLU A 204 17.69 1.85 -12.94
CA GLU A 204 17.14 0.51 -12.96
C GLU A 204 17.59 -0.26 -14.21
N VAL A 205 18.07 -1.50 -14.01
CA VAL A 205 18.48 -2.33 -15.14
C VAL A 205 17.28 -2.93 -15.85
N TRP A 206 17.41 -3.13 -17.16
CA TRP A 206 16.44 -3.87 -17.93
C TRP A 206 16.28 -5.31 -17.39
N PRO A 207 15.04 -5.85 -17.31
CA PRO A 207 13.77 -5.35 -17.84
C PRO A 207 13.06 -4.31 -16.97
N GLY A 208 13.61 -3.93 -15.83
CA GLY A 208 12.97 -3.01 -14.89
C GLY A 208 11.73 -3.58 -14.19
N GLY A 209 11.13 -2.81 -13.30
CA GLY A 209 9.96 -3.20 -12.53
C GLY A 209 8.63 -2.68 -13.10
N ARG A 210 8.62 -1.96 -14.23
CA ARG A 210 7.40 -1.41 -14.78
C ARG A 210 6.40 -2.49 -15.19
N THR A 211 6.89 -3.50 -15.89
CA THR A 211 6.08 -4.57 -16.51
C THR A 211 6.01 -5.81 -15.62
N ASN A 212 5.10 -6.74 -15.95
CA ASN A 212 5.05 -8.05 -15.32
C ASN A 212 6.23 -8.96 -15.76
N HIS A 213 6.17 -10.27 -15.44
CA HIS A 213 7.22 -11.22 -15.78
C HIS A 213 7.53 -11.27 -17.30
N TYR A 214 6.50 -11.26 -18.15
CA TYR A 214 6.64 -11.36 -19.60
C TYR A 214 6.72 -9.99 -20.31
N TRP A 215 6.99 -8.93 -19.55
CA TRP A 215 7.18 -7.56 -20.04
C TRP A 215 5.95 -6.91 -20.63
N PHE A 216 4.77 -7.39 -20.24
CA PHE A 216 3.51 -6.72 -20.56
C PHE A 216 3.31 -5.53 -19.61
N ASP A 217 2.93 -4.40 -20.18
CA ASP A 217 2.45 -3.26 -19.41
C ASP A 217 0.99 -3.53 -19.01
N MET A 218 0.79 -3.85 -17.74
CA MET A 218 -0.53 -4.24 -17.22
C MET A 218 -1.54 -3.09 -17.31
N ASN A 219 -1.06 -1.84 -17.33
CA ASN A 219 -1.92 -0.68 -17.59
C ASN A 219 -2.36 -0.56 -19.05
N ARG A 220 -2.17 -1.62 -19.87
CA ARG A 220 -2.72 -1.78 -21.21
C ARG A 220 -3.68 -2.96 -21.30
N ASP A 221 -3.95 -3.66 -20.20
CA ASP A 221 -4.77 -4.87 -20.18
C ASP A 221 -6.20 -4.66 -19.65
N TRP A 222 -6.58 -3.46 -19.24
CA TRP A 222 -7.91 -3.14 -18.70
C TRP A 222 -9.09 -3.51 -19.62
N LEU A 223 -8.89 -3.50 -20.93
CA LEU A 223 -9.91 -3.90 -21.90
C LEU A 223 -9.73 -5.33 -22.41
N PRO A 224 -8.51 -5.79 -22.78
CA PRO A 224 -8.29 -7.17 -23.24
C PRO A 224 -8.47 -8.20 -22.12
N VAL A 225 -8.08 -7.88 -20.88
CA VAL A 225 -8.17 -8.72 -19.67
C VAL A 225 -7.59 -10.11 -19.94
N GLN A 226 -6.32 -10.18 -20.32
CA GLN A 226 -5.64 -11.42 -20.71
C GLN A 226 -4.63 -11.90 -19.67
N LEU A 227 -4.20 -11.02 -18.75
CA LEU A 227 -3.19 -11.31 -17.73
C LEU A 227 -3.85 -11.91 -16.48
N PRO A 228 -3.15 -12.75 -15.70
CA PRO A 228 -3.68 -13.32 -14.47
C PRO A 228 -3.78 -12.31 -13.32
N GLU A 229 -2.95 -11.26 -13.38
CA GLU A 229 -2.86 -10.18 -12.38
C GLU A 229 -4.02 -9.19 -12.43
#